data_42a00ce0907c1c5a0ac24653e8e7203d
#
_entry.id   42a00ce0907c1c5a0ac24653e8e7203d
#
_cell.length_a   1.000
_cell.length_b   1.000
_cell.length_c   1.000
_cell.angle_alpha   90.00
_cell.angle_beta   90.00
_cell.angle_gamma   90.00
#
_symmetry.space_group_name_H-M   'P 1'
#
loop_
_entity.id
_entity.type
_entity.pdbx_description
1 polymer ?
#
loop_
_entity_poly.entity_id
_entity_poly.type
_entity_poly.pdbx_seq_one_letter_code
_entity_poly.pdbx_strand_id
1 'polypeptide(L)'
;YAADIVDRGGSSGLLFLKEKIDYATKLVIEEIVGMSTQFFRVNSLVDQIEVGVFKSGYVTYTGWRGVKIKTGKARLLKIKINSIKIQTNNPSTAISFKIVDGINTTTFSVTTDAAGYAEYQPQYFSNNPEVYVLFDNTGISVLKTDVKAGCGCSTKTSKYMTANGWDAATNRVINTTSGLVVDSTAECSYNEFACIISSKLAFPILFRAGLEIVKEAMTTDRLNSITLLDEDKVTFLLADFNRDYEKYMKMAIDSMPELMKRVDDCCIVCSQSRYTIGRP
;
A
#
# COMPACT_ATOMS: atom_id res chain seq x y z
N TYR A 1 36.98 2.00 6.48
CA TYR A 1 36.63 0.58 6.30
C TYR A 1 35.61 0.37 5.18
N ALA A 2 34.43 1.01 5.22
CA ALA A 2 33.42 0.85 4.15
C ALA A 2 33.91 1.44 2.81
N ALA A 3 34.67 2.51 2.83
CA ALA A 3 35.26 3.12 1.63
C ALA A 3 36.30 2.19 0.96
N ASP A 4 37.09 1.47 1.77
CA ASP A 4 38.15 0.57 1.25
C ASP A 4 37.56 -0.70 0.60
N ILE A 5 36.37 -1.12 1.02
CA ILE A 5 35.65 -2.26 0.44
C ILE A 5 35.18 -1.94 -0.97
N VAL A 6 34.92 -0.69 -1.26
CA VAL A 6 34.15 -0.25 -2.43
C VAL A 6 35.01 0.29 -3.57
N ASP A 7 36.17 0.80 -3.29
CA ASP A 7 37.05 1.45 -4.29
C ASP A 7 37.56 0.49 -5.40
N ARG A 8 37.36 -0.80 -5.25
CA ARG A 8 37.82 -1.83 -6.20
C ARG A 8 36.71 -2.46 -7.08
N GLY A 9 35.45 -2.13 -6.83
CA GLY A 9 34.31 -2.73 -7.52
C GLY A 9 33.55 -1.80 -8.47
N GLY A 10 33.95 -0.54 -8.64
CA GLY A 10 33.30 0.41 -9.54
C GLY A 10 32.01 1.07 -9.02
N SER A 11 31.53 0.69 -7.84
CA SER A 11 30.46 1.40 -7.13
C SER A 11 31.02 2.28 -6.04
N SER A 12 30.47 3.47 -5.83
CA SER A 12 30.90 4.35 -4.74
C SER A 12 30.56 3.71 -3.39
N GLY A 13 31.40 3.92 -2.34
CA GLY A 13 31.18 3.42 -0.98
C GLY A 13 29.80 3.76 -0.44
N LEU A 14 29.28 4.88 -0.88
CA LEU A 14 27.96 5.36 -0.50
C LEU A 14 26.84 4.51 -1.12
N LEU A 15 27.00 4.06 -2.37
CA LEU A 15 26.02 3.20 -3.03
C LEU A 15 25.97 1.82 -2.35
N PHE A 16 27.12 1.24 -2.06
CA PHE A 16 27.23 -0.03 -1.33
C PHE A 16 26.55 0.05 0.04
N LEU A 17 26.84 1.08 0.83
CA LEU A 17 26.20 1.28 2.13
C LEU A 17 24.68 1.42 2.00
N LYS A 18 24.24 2.17 1.01
CA LYS A 18 22.82 2.32 0.72
C LYS A 18 22.15 0.98 0.40
N GLU A 19 22.74 0.18 -0.48
CA GLU A 19 22.23 -1.15 -0.82
C GLU A 19 22.15 -2.06 0.42
N LYS A 20 23.15 -2.03 1.30
CA LYS A 20 23.13 -2.83 2.53
C LYS A 20 22.08 -2.34 3.54
N ILE A 21 21.89 -1.03 3.66
CA ILE A 21 20.84 -0.46 4.51
C ILE A 21 19.45 -0.78 3.94
N ASP A 22 19.25 -0.66 2.63
CA ASP A 22 17.99 -0.99 1.97
C ASP A 22 17.66 -2.48 2.14
N TYR A 23 18.64 -3.36 1.97
CA TYR A 23 18.48 -4.80 2.19
C TYR A 23 18.17 -5.13 3.65
N ALA A 24 18.92 -4.57 4.60
CA ALA A 24 18.70 -4.74 6.03
C ALA A 24 17.30 -4.21 6.44
N THR A 25 16.90 -3.09 5.89
CA THR A 25 15.57 -2.51 6.11
C THR A 25 14.48 -3.49 5.71
N LYS A 26 14.60 -4.09 4.51
CA LYS A 26 13.64 -5.08 4.04
C LYS A 26 13.55 -6.28 4.98
N LEU A 27 14.70 -6.85 5.38
CA LEU A 27 14.75 -8.01 6.28
C LEU A 27 14.15 -7.71 7.66
N VAL A 28 14.50 -6.57 8.27
CA VAL A 28 13.97 -6.14 9.57
C VAL A 28 12.46 -5.96 9.51
N ILE A 29 11.98 -5.36 8.44
CA ILE A 29 10.56 -5.13 8.24
C ILE A 29 9.81 -6.47 8.05
N GLU A 30 10.33 -7.40 7.24
CA GLU A 30 9.74 -8.74 7.06
C GLU A 30 9.69 -9.53 8.38
N GLU A 31 10.75 -9.48 9.18
CA GLU A 31 10.82 -10.15 10.48
C GLU A 31 9.82 -9.56 11.48
N ILE A 32 9.75 -8.23 11.58
CA ILE A 32 8.77 -7.56 12.45
C ILE A 32 7.33 -7.89 12.04
N VAL A 33 7.04 -7.97 10.75
CA VAL A 33 5.71 -8.36 10.29
C VAL A 33 5.38 -9.77 10.71
N GLY A 34 6.31 -10.71 10.53
CA GLY A 34 6.12 -12.08 11.01
C GLY A 34 5.81 -12.13 12.50
N MET A 35 6.51 -11.32 13.31
CA MET A 35 6.31 -11.24 14.76
C MET A 35 5.08 -10.41 15.17
N SER A 36 4.63 -9.46 14.35
CA SER A 36 3.54 -8.54 14.67
C SER A 36 2.15 -9.06 14.32
N THR A 37 2.02 -10.26 13.75
CA THR A 37 0.73 -10.85 13.35
C THR A 37 -0.30 -10.92 14.48
N GLN A 38 0.18 -10.98 15.72
CA GLN A 38 -0.67 -10.90 16.92
C GLN A 38 -1.25 -9.50 17.17
N PHE A 39 -0.67 -8.44 16.60
CA PHE A 39 -1.08 -7.05 16.80
C PHE A 39 -1.67 -6.41 15.57
N PHE A 40 -1.25 -6.82 14.37
CA PHE A 40 -1.62 -6.21 13.11
C PHE A 40 -2.05 -7.24 12.06
N ARG A 41 -3.15 -6.94 11.36
CA ARG A 41 -3.72 -7.79 10.30
C ARG A 41 -3.14 -7.40 8.95
N VAL A 42 -1.98 -7.94 8.61
CA VAL A 42 -1.33 -7.64 7.33
C VAL A 42 -2.18 -8.10 6.15
N ASN A 43 -2.37 -7.21 5.17
CA ASN A 43 -3.11 -7.48 3.92
C ASN A 43 -4.49 -8.12 4.11
N SER A 44 -5.08 -7.99 5.30
CA SER A 44 -6.43 -8.50 5.55
C SER A 44 -7.46 -7.61 4.86
N LEU A 45 -8.40 -8.22 4.18
CA LEU A 45 -9.59 -7.55 3.67
C LEU A 45 -10.42 -7.03 4.85
N VAL A 46 -10.66 -5.73 4.87
CA VAL A 46 -11.41 -5.04 5.93
C VAL A 46 -12.78 -4.65 5.46
N ASP A 47 -12.89 -4.25 4.19
CA ASP A 47 -14.12 -3.72 3.64
C ASP A 47 -14.14 -3.87 2.11
N GLN A 48 -15.33 -3.94 1.51
CA GLN A 48 -15.53 -3.99 0.07
C GLN A 48 -16.69 -3.08 -0.33
N ILE A 49 -16.54 -2.40 -1.43
CA ILE A 49 -17.57 -1.53 -1.99
C ILE A 49 -17.64 -1.70 -3.52
N GLU A 50 -18.81 -2.04 -4.03
CA GLU A 50 -19.12 -1.93 -5.45
C GLU A 50 -19.87 -0.63 -5.66
N VAL A 51 -19.32 0.23 -6.50
CA VAL A 51 -19.80 1.58 -6.77
C VAL A 51 -20.39 1.68 -8.16
N GLY A 52 -21.62 2.13 -8.23
CA GLY A 52 -22.34 2.27 -9.47
C GLY A 52 -23.20 1.03 -9.79
N VAL A 53 -24.35 1.30 -10.38
CA VAL A 53 -25.24 0.29 -10.97
C VAL A 53 -25.70 0.85 -12.31
N PHE A 54 -25.55 0.09 -13.38
CA PHE A 54 -26.02 0.51 -14.70
C PHE A 54 -27.54 0.70 -14.71
N LYS A 55 -27.98 1.80 -15.32
CA LYS A 55 -29.38 2.17 -15.50
C LYS A 55 -29.68 2.38 -16.98
N SER A 56 -30.92 2.28 -17.37
CA SER A 56 -31.34 2.55 -18.73
C SER A 56 -31.05 3.99 -19.16
N GLY A 57 -30.68 4.15 -20.43
CA GLY A 57 -30.39 5.42 -21.07
C GLY A 57 -28.94 5.80 -21.09
N TYR A 58 -28.50 6.27 -22.24
CA TYR A 58 -27.14 6.76 -22.47
C TYR A 58 -27.06 8.25 -22.25
N VAL A 59 -25.85 8.70 -21.86
CA VAL A 59 -25.50 10.11 -21.67
C VAL A 59 -24.15 10.39 -22.29
N THR A 60 -24.04 11.56 -22.91
CA THR A 60 -22.80 12.06 -23.50
C THR A 60 -22.39 13.32 -22.75
N TYR A 61 -21.14 13.38 -22.38
CA TYR A 61 -20.55 14.53 -21.72
C TYR A 61 -19.19 14.84 -22.36
N THR A 62 -18.54 15.86 -21.87
CA THR A 62 -17.19 16.22 -22.32
C THR A 62 -16.26 16.21 -21.12
N GLY A 63 -15.10 15.57 -21.27
CA GLY A 63 -14.04 15.53 -20.29
C GLY A 63 -14.08 14.32 -19.36
N TRP A 64 -13.25 14.38 -18.32
CA TRP A 64 -12.96 13.26 -17.42
C TRP A 64 -14.04 13.10 -16.35
N ARG A 65 -14.62 11.92 -16.29
CA ARG A 65 -15.65 11.54 -15.31
C ARG A 65 -15.40 10.16 -14.74
N GLY A 66 -16.04 9.86 -13.63
CA GLY A 66 -15.95 8.53 -13.03
C GLY A 66 -16.34 8.50 -11.56
N VAL A 67 -15.53 7.84 -10.78
CA VAL A 67 -15.79 7.57 -9.36
C VAL A 67 -14.63 8.04 -8.50
N LYS A 68 -14.97 8.67 -7.38
CA LYS A 68 -14.07 9.05 -6.30
C LYS A 68 -14.32 8.10 -5.14
N ILE A 69 -13.28 7.44 -4.66
CA ILE A 69 -13.32 6.51 -3.53
C ILE A 69 -12.45 7.08 -2.42
N LYS A 70 -12.97 7.04 -1.19
CA LYS A 70 -12.24 7.46 0.00
C LYS A 70 -12.28 6.39 1.07
N THR A 71 -11.17 6.19 1.76
CA THR A 71 -11.19 5.54 3.07
C THR A 71 -11.64 6.54 4.13
N GLY A 72 -12.29 6.05 5.18
CA GLY A 72 -12.70 6.86 6.31
C GLY A 72 -11.51 7.35 7.16
N LYS A 73 -11.70 7.46 8.46
CA LYS A 73 -10.66 7.93 9.40
C LYS A 73 -9.54 6.90 9.66
N ALA A 74 -9.67 5.67 9.16
CA ALA A 74 -8.69 4.62 9.36
C ALA A 74 -7.41 4.94 8.57
N ARG A 75 -6.28 5.06 9.29
CA ARG A 75 -4.98 5.47 8.73
C ARG A 75 -4.20 4.32 8.11
N LEU A 76 -4.49 3.09 8.55
CA LEU A 76 -3.74 1.90 8.16
C LEU A 76 -4.38 1.15 6.98
N LEU A 77 -5.24 1.81 6.20
CA LEU A 77 -5.91 1.22 5.05
C LEU A 77 -5.27 1.63 3.74
N LYS A 78 -5.14 0.66 2.84
CA LYS A 78 -4.92 0.89 1.41
C LYS A 78 -6.19 0.58 0.63
N ILE A 79 -6.42 1.31 -0.45
CA ILE A 79 -7.50 1.06 -1.40
C ILE A 79 -6.95 0.18 -2.51
N LYS A 80 -7.65 -0.90 -2.82
CA LYS A 80 -7.39 -1.73 -4.01
C LYS A 80 -8.55 -1.58 -4.98
N ILE A 81 -8.25 -1.25 -6.22
CA ILE A 81 -9.22 -1.27 -7.32
C ILE A 81 -9.18 -2.65 -7.97
N ASN A 82 -10.24 -3.43 -7.80
CA ASN A 82 -10.34 -4.79 -8.30
C ASN A 82 -10.78 -4.83 -9.75
N SER A 83 -11.89 -4.15 -10.06
CA SER A 83 -12.41 -4.07 -11.43
C SER A 83 -13.07 -2.73 -11.74
N ILE A 84 -13.02 -2.37 -13.00
CA ILE A 84 -13.66 -1.19 -13.58
C ILE A 84 -14.50 -1.68 -14.75
N LYS A 85 -15.79 -1.36 -14.76
CA LYS A 85 -16.74 -1.75 -15.81
C LYS A 85 -17.35 -0.52 -16.44
N ILE A 86 -17.47 -0.53 -17.75
CA ILE A 86 -18.09 0.54 -18.53
C ILE A 86 -18.99 -0.07 -19.62
N GLN A 87 -20.09 0.59 -19.91
CA GLN A 87 -20.99 0.23 -21.02
C GLN A 87 -21.23 1.48 -21.87
N THR A 88 -20.96 1.38 -23.14
CA THR A 88 -21.15 2.46 -24.11
C THR A 88 -22.09 2.02 -25.25
N ASN A 89 -22.55 2.97 -26.04
CA ASN A 89 -23.25 2.67 -27.30
C ASN A 89 -22.27 2.59 -28.49
N ASN A 90 -20.97 2.67 -28.26
CA ASN A 90 -19.92 2.64 -29.27
C ASN A 90 -19.16 1.31 -29.15
N PRO A 91 -19.47 0.31 -30.01
CA PRO A 91 -18.74 -0.97 -29.96
C PRO A 91 -17.32 -0.82 -30.47
N SER A 92 -16.45 -1.71 -30.00
CA SER A 92 -15.04 -1.80 -30.41
C SER A 92 -14.28 -0.48 -30.34
N THR A 93 -14.62 0.36 -29.37
CA THR A 93 -14.03 1.69 -29.17
C THR A 93 -13.02 1.66 -28.04
N ALA A 94 -11.85 2.23 -28.28
CA ALA A 94 -10.83 2.41 -27.24
C ALA A 94 -11.20 3.60 -26.35
N ILE A 95 -11.29 3.37 -25.05
CA ILE A 95 -11.63 4.38 -24.04
C ILE A 95 -10.41 4.61 -23.18
N SER A 96 -10.04 5.88 -23.02
CA SER A 96 -8.93 6.29 -22.13
C SER A 96 -9.41 6.37 -20.70
N PHE A 97 -8.64 5.74 -19.80
CA PHE A 97 -8.83 5.78 -18.35
C PHE A 97 -7.66 6.42 -17.67
N LYS A 98 -7.90 6.96 -16.49
CA LYS A 98 -6.84 7.34 -15.55
C LYS A 98 -7.26 7.04 -14.11
N ILE A 99 -6.27 6.58 -13.34
CA ILE A 99 -6.38 6.51 -11.88
C ILE A 99 -5.51 7.63 -11.32
N VAL A 100 -6.14 8.52 -10.54
CA VAL A 100 -5.44 9.63 -9.87
C VAL A 100 -5.35 9.33 -8.38
N ASP A 101 -4.13 9.30 -7.88
CA ASP A 101 -3.76 8.88 -6.55
C ASP A 101 -2.79 9.91 -5.94
N GLY A 102 -3.33 10.90 -5.27
CA GLY A 102 -2.56 12.05 -4.81
C GLY A 102 -1.93 12.82 -5.97
N ILE A 103 -0.60 12.82 -6.03
CA ILE A 103 0.18 13.43 -7.12
C ILE A 103 0.41 12.48 -8.31
N ASN A 104 0.17 11.20 -8.13
CA ASN A 104 0.43 10.19 -9.15
C ASN A 104 -0.80 10.05 -10.07
N THR A 105 -0.54 9.86 -11.35
CA THR A 105 -1.58 9.56 -12.35
C THR A 105 -1.13 8.41 -13.22
N THR A 106 -1.90 7.33 -13.21
CA THR A 106 -1.70 6.17 -14.09
C THR A 106 -2.75 6.21 -15.19
N THR A 107 -2.34 6.22 -16.45
CA THR A 107 -3.23 6.21 -17.61
C THR A 107 -3.14 4.89 -18.35
N PHE A 108 -4.28 4.41 -18.85
CA PHE A 108 -4.40 3.20 -19.66
C PHE A 108 -5.60 3.30 -20.61
N SER A 109 -5.68 2.41 -21.58
CA SER A 109 -6.79 2.36 -22.52
C SER A 109 -7.42 0.97 -22.51
N VAL A 110 -8.74 0.92 -22.60
CA VAL A 110 -9.52 -0.33 -22.65
C VAL A 110 -10.45 -0.28 -23.86
N THR A 111 -10.46 -1.34 -24.67
CA THR A 111 -11.33 -1.43 -25.83
C THR A 111 -12.62 -2.16 -25.46
N THR A 112 -13.76 -1.58 -25.81
CA THR A 112 -15.07 -2.20 -25.63
C THR A 112 -15.25 -3.36 -26.61
N ASP A 113 -16.06 -4.34 -26.22
CA ASP A 113 -16.47 -5.44 -27.08
C ASP A 113 -17.48 -5.02 -28.13
N ALA A 114 -18.04 -6.00 -28.90
CA ALA A 114 -19.05 -5.77 -29.91
C ALA A 114 -20.37 -5.28 -29.33
N ALA A 115 -20.62 -5.47 -28.04
CA ALA A 115 -21.80 -4.95 -27.34
C ALA A 115 -21.58 -3.57 -26.72
N GLY A 116 -20.36 -3.02 -26.84
CA GLY A 116 -19.95 -1.75 -26.22
C GLY A 116 -19.62 -1.88 -24.75
N TYR A 117 -19.43 -3.10 -24.22
CA TYR A 117 -19.07 -3.36 -22.84
C TYR A 117 -17.55 -3.57 -22.70
N ALA A 118 -17.00 -3.12 -21.61
CA ALA A 118 -15.64 -3.48 -21.22
C ALA A 118 -15.54 -3.64 -19.70
N GLU A 119 -14.75 -4.63 -19.31
CA GLU A 119 -14.32 -4.85 -17.93
C GLU A 119 -12.78 -4.94 -17.88
N TYR A 120 -12.20 -4.23 -16.97
CA TYR A 120 -10.74 -4.19 -16.76
C TYR A 120 -10.40 -4.37 -15.30
N GLN A 121 -9.37 -5.17 -15.02
CA GLN A 121 -8.90 -5.48 -13.67
C GLN A 121 -7.50 -4.90 -13.48
N PRO A 122 -7.37 -3.63 -13.07
CA PRO A 122 -6.08 -2.95 -12.95
C PRO A 122 -5.21 -3.53 -11.84
N GLN A 123 -5.78 -4.21 -10.84
CA GLN A 123 -5.09 -4.66 -9.63
C GLN A 123 -4.27 -3.51 -8.99
N TYR A 124 -4.85 -2.32 -9.02
CA TYR A 124 -4.20 -1.10 -8.55
C TYR A 124 -4.34 -0.96 -7.05
N PHE A 125 -3.23 -0.58 -6.39
CA PHE A 125 -3.19 -0.33 -4.95
C PHE A 125 -2.79 1.12 -4.68
N SER A 126 -3.49 1.75 -3.74
CA SER A 126 -3.16 3.07 -3.23
C SER A 126 -3.12 3.08 -1.70
N ASN A 127 -2.09 3.68 -1.15
CA ASN A 127 -2.01 4.02 0.27
C ASN A 127 -2.64 5.41 0.57
N ASN A 128 -2.99 6.17 -0.46
CA ASN A 128 -3.68 7.44 -0.25
C ASN A 128 -5.12 7.21 0.21
N PRO A 129 -5.64 8.06 1.09
CA PRO A 129 -7.01 7.94 1.59
C PRO A 129 -8.07 8.29 0.54
N GLU A 130 -7.65 8.76 -0.63
CA GLU A 130 -8.54 9.20 -1.70
C GLU A 130 -7.98 8.83 -3.07
N VAL A 131 -8.79 8.13 -3.89
CA VAL A 131 -8.45 7.71 -5.24
C VAL A 131 -9.59 8.05 -6.19
N TYR A 132 -9.24 8.53 -7.38
CA TYR A 132 -10.17 8.78 -8.46
C TYR A 132 -9.95 7.78 -9.59
N VAL A 133 -11.01 7.12 -10.02
CA VAL A 133 -11.05 6.30 -11.22
C VAL A 133 -11.87 7.04 -12.26
N LEU A 134 -11.23 7.52 -13.31
CA LEU A 134 -11.82 8.40 -14.28
C LEU A 134 -11.65 7.86 -15.70
N PHE A 135 -12.58 8.15 -16.60
CA PHE A 135 -12.47 7.91 -18.03
C PHE A 135 -12.75 9.19 -18.81
N ASP A 136 -12.21 9.28 -20.02
CA ASP A 136 -12.52 10.38 -20.94
C ASP A 136 -13.83 10.09 -21.69
N ASN A 137 -14.83 10.89 -21.41
CA ASN A 137 -16.16 10.78 -22.02
C ASN A 137 -16.32 11.60 -23.30
N THR A 138 -15.26 12.20 -23.82
CA THR A 138 -15.34 13.07 -24.99
C THR A 138 -15.75 12.27 -26.24
N GLY A 139 -16.91 12.58 -26.78
CA GLY A 139 -17.44 11.91 -27.98
C GLY A 139 -18.00 10.50 -27.76
N ILE A 140 -18.11 10.04 -26.52
CA ILE A 140 -18.60 8.70 -26.16
C ILE A 140 -19.89 8.84 -25.39
N SER A 141 -20.92 8.05 -25.78
CA SER A 141 -22.16 7.93 -25.01
C SER A 141 -22.07 6.71 -24.09
N VAL A 142 -22.13 6.94 -22.79
CA VAL A 142 -22.04 5.89 -21.77
C VAL A 142 -23.39 5.64 -21.11
N LEU A 143 -23.61 4.40 -20.69
CA LEU A 143 -24.81 4.03 -19.95
C LEU A 143 -24.80 4.76 -18.59
N LYS A 144 -25.96 5.29 -18.20
CA LYS A 144 -26.11 5.93 -16.89
C LYS A 144 -25.74 4.96 -15.78
N THR A 145 -25.07 5.47 -14.77
CA THR A 145 -24.81 4.71 -13.54
C THR A 145 -25.35 5.46 -12.34
N ASP A 146 -25.98 4.74 -11.44
CA ASP A 146 -26.43 5.28 -10.17
C ASP A 146 -25.49 4.85 -9.06
N VAL A 147 -24.81 5.81 -8.41
CA VAL A 147 -23.88 5.59 -7.32
C VAL A 147 -24.60 5.60 -5.95
N LYS A 148 -25.91 5.83 -5.94
CA LYS A 148 -26.69 5.95 -4.71
C LYS A 148 -26.69 4.65 -3.88
N ALA A 149 -26.51 4.78 -2.59
CA ALA A 149 -26.95 3.77 -1.64
C ALA A 149 -28.49 3.70 -1.62
N GLY A 150 -29.05 2.52 -1.42
CA GLY A 150 -30.48 2.23 -1.58
C GLY A 150 -31.48 3.06 -0.74
N CYS A 151 -31.04 3.99 0.10
CA CYS A 151 -31.87 4.87 0.93
C CYS A 151 -31.96 6.31 0.43
N GLY A 152 -31.61 6.60 -0.81
CA GLY A 152 -31.69 7.96 -1.37
C GLY A 152 -30.52 8.88 -1.01
N CYS A 153 -29.56 8.42 -0.25
CA CYS A 153 -28.34 9.14 0.05
C CYS A 153 -27.47 9.27 -1.20
N SER A 154 -26.80 10.40 -1.35
CA SER A 154 -26.00 10.71 -2.55
C SER A 154 -24.65 10.05 -2.62
N THR A 155 -24.30 9.23 -1.63
CA THR A 155 -22.98 8.62 -1.45
C THR A 155 -23.14 7.14 -1.16
N LYS A 156 -22.39 6.28 -1.85
CA LYS A 156 -22.27 4.87 -1.48
C LYS A 156 -21.31 4.78 -0.31
N THR A 157 -21.73 4.17 0.78
CA THR A 157 -20.92 3.98 2.00
C THR A 157 -20.87 2.52 2.38
N SER A 158 -19.73 2.08 2.81
CA SER A 158 -19.50 0.85 3.57
C SER A 158 -18.94 1.23 4.95
N LYS A 159 -18.46 0.27 5.71
CA LYS A 159 -18.00 0.53 7.08
C LYS A 159 -16.80 1.50 7.13
N TYR A 160 -15.86 1.33 6.21
CA TYR A 160 -14.59 2.09 6.18
C TYR A 160 -14.36 2.85 4.89
N MET A 161 -15.21 2.68 3.88
CA MET A 161 -15.09 3.35 2.59
C MET A 161 -16.33 4.16 2.25
N THR A 162 -16.13 5.23 1.51
CA THR A 162 -17.18 6.02 0.87
C THR A 162 -16.84 6.23 -0.59
N ALA A 163 -17.84 6.24 -1.45
CA ALA A 163 -17.65 6.51 -2.86
C ALA A 163 -18.74 7.42 -3.44
N ASN A 164 -18.33 8.27 -4.37
CA ASN A 164 -19.18 9.20 -5.09
C ASN A 164 -18.88 9.14 -6.58
N GLY A 165 -19.85 9.39 -7.41
CA GLY A 165 -19.60 9.78 -8.78
C GLY A 165 -18.88 11.14 -8.82
N TRP A 166 -17.97 11.32 -9.76
CA TRP A 166 -17.11 12.50 -9.83
C TRP A 166 -16.97 13.05 -11.24
N ASP A 167 -17.12 14.37 -11.36
CA ASP A 167 -16.84 15.13 -12.59
C ASP A 167 -15.56 15.95 -12.34
N ALA A 168 -14.50 15.60 -13.05
CA ALA A 168 -13.19 16.24 -12.87
C ALA A 168 -13.15 17.64 -13.53
N ALA A 169 -13.97 17.89 -14.56
CA ALA A 169 -14.01 19.19 -15.22
C ALA A 169 -14.63 20.29 -14.34
N THR A 170 -15.70 19.94 -13.62
CA THR A 170 -16.39 20.86 -12.72
C THR A 170 -15.99 20.71 -11.26
N ASN A 171 -15.19 19.71 -10.94
CA ASN A 171 -14.77 19.36 -9.58
C ASN A 171 -15.98 19.10 -8.64
N ARG A 172 -16.99 18.39 -9.14
CA ARG A 172 -18.27 18.18 -8.44
C ARG A 172 -18.67 16.71 -8.35
N VAL A 173 -19.46 16.42 -7.33
CA VAL A 173 -20.09 15.11 -7.13
C VAL A 173 -21.25 14.96 -8.12
N ILE A 174 -21.24 13.83 -8.84
CA ILE A 174 -22.29 13.45 -9.82
C ILE A 174 -22.76 12.00 -9.57
N ASN A 175 -23.82 11.81 -8.83
CA ASN A 175 -24.19 10.48 -8.37
C ASN A 175 -25.05 9.65 -9.33
N THR A 176 -25.59 10.24 -10.38
CA THR A 176 -26.51 9.57 -11.33
C THR A 176 -25.93 9.36 -12.71
N THR A 177 -24.73 9.83 -12.98
CA THR A 177 -24.16 9.87 -14.33
C THR A 177 -22.64 9.69 -14.34
N SER A 178 -22.10 8.91 -13.40
CA SER A 178 -20.67 8.66 -13.34
C SER A 178 -20.15 7.83 -14.52
N GLY A 179 -21.01 6.99 -15.12
CA GLY A 179 -20.68 6.16 -16.29
C GLY A 179 -19.87 4.90 -15.99
N LEU A 180 -19.39 4.74 -14.75
CA LEU A 180 -18.56 3.61 -14.32
C LEU A 180 -19.23 2.78 -13.23
N VAL A 181 -18.96 1.48 -13.26
CA VAL A 181 -19.09 0.60 -12.10
C VAL A 181 -17.69 0.19 -11.66
N VAL A 182 -17.37 0.41 -10.39
CA VAL A 182 -16.03 0.14 -9.84
C VAL A 182 -16.18 -0.75 -8.62
N ASP A 183 -15.49 -1.89 -8.63
CA ASP A 183 -15.32 -2.74 -7.45
C ASP A 183 -13.99 -2.42 -6.78
N SER A 184 -14.05 -2.15 -5.50
CA SER A 184 -12.87 -1.81 -4.69
C SER A 184 -12.94 -2.40 -3.30
N THR A 185 -11.77 -2.71 -2.76
CA THR A 185 -11.59 -3.22 -1.41
C THR A 185 -10.67 -2.31 -0.60
N ALA A 186 -10.91 -2.27 0.71
CA ALA A 186 -9.98 -1.73 1.68
C ALA A 186 -9.25 -2.88 2.36
N GLU A 187 -7.94 -2.83 2.33
CA GLU A 187 -7.06 -3.80 2.97
C GLU A 187 -6.13 -3.10 3.95
N CYS A 188 -5.66 -3.83 4.96
CA CYS A 188 -4.69 -3.29 5.90
C CYS A 188 -3.35 -3.04 5.22
N SER A 189 -2.86 -1.80 5.29
CA SER A 189 -1.62 -1.38 4.65
C SER A 189 -0.42 -1.70 5.52
N TYR A 190 0.43 -2.58 5.00
CA TYR A 190 1.70 -2.88 5.58
C TYR A 190 2.66 -1.67 5.63
N ASN A 191 2.70 -0.88 4.56
CA ASN A 191 3.59 0.28 4.48
C ASN A 191 3.23 1.33 5.53
N GLU A 192 1.95 1.59 5.74
CA GLU A 192 1.49 2.52 6.76
C GLU A 192 1.82 2.02 8.17
N PHE A 193 1.68 0.71 8.42
CA PHE A 193 2.12 0.11 9.66
C PHE A 193 3.62 0.29 9.88
N ALA A 194 4.45 -0.02 8.88
CA ALA A 194 5.90 0.16 8.95
C ALA A 194 6.29 1.62 9.21
N CYS A 195 5.58 2.59 8.63
CA CYS A 195 5.79 4.02 8.90
C CYS A 195 5.56 4.39 10.37
N ILE A 196 4.51 3.84 11.01
CA ILE A 196 4.21 4.12 12.42
C ILE A 196 5.32 3.62 13.34
N ILE A 197 5.89 2.45 13.05
CA ILE A 197 6.94 1.83 13.87
C ILE A 197 8.35 2.25 13.46
N SER A 198 8.52 2.99 12.36
CA SER A 198 9.82 3.31 11.76
C SER A 198 10.82 3.91 12.75
N SER A 199 10.36 4.77 13.66
CA SER A 199 11.22 5.38 14.68
C SER A 199 11.84 4.36 15.67
N LYS A 200 11.26 3.17 15.79
CA LYS A 200 11.75 2.09 16.64
C LYS A 200 12.66 1.12 15.88
N LEU A 201 12.69 1.22 14.54
CA LEU A 201 13.44 0.33 13.68
C LEU A 201 14.86 0.82 13.36
N ALA A 202 15.18 2.07 13.67
CA ALA A 202 16.47 2.67 13.31
C ALA A 202 17.66 1.85 13.80
N PHE A 203 17.67 1.45 15.08
CA PHE A 203 18.75 0.63 15.64
C PHE A 203 18.75 -0.81 15.14
N PRO A 204 17.61 -1.55 15.09
CA PRO A 204 17.56 -2.85 14.42
C PRO A 204 18.12 -2.83 12.99
N ILE A 205 17.74 -1.85 12.19
CA ILE A 205 18.23 -1.71 10.80
C ILE A 205 19.73 -1.45 10.79
N LEU A 206 20.24 -0.59 11.67
CA LEU A 206 21.67 -0.29 11.76
C LEU A 206 22.50 -1.54 12.09
N PHE A 207 22.10 -2.30 13.11
CA PHE A 207 22.82 -3.50 13.52
C PHE A 207 22.67 -4.63 12.48
N ARG A 208 21.52 -4.76 11.84
CA ARG A 208 21.34 -5.70 10.73
C ARG A 208 22.21 -5.35 9.52
N ALA A 209 22.30 -4.09 9.15
CA ALA A 209 23.21 -3.63 8.10
C ALA A 209 24.67 -3.92 8.44
N GLY A 210 25.07 -3.70 9.69
CA GLY A 210 26.40 -4.08 10.20
C GLY A 210 26.69 -5.57 10.03
N LEU A 211 25.75 -6.43 10.41
CA LEU A 211 25.86 -7.88 10.21
C LEU A 211 26.05 -8.26 8.72
N GLU A 212 25.28 -7.67 7.82
CA GLU A 212 25.36 -7.98 6.37
C GLU A 212 26.69 -7.47 5.78
N ILE A 213 27.20 -6.33 6.24
CA ILE A 213 28.52 -5.81 5.83
C ILE A 213 29.65 -6.74 6.29
N VAL A 214 29.61 -7.18 7.55
CA VAL A 214 30.65 -8.08 8.09
C VAL A 214 30.60 -9.45 7.42
N LYS A 215 29.41 -10.00 7.16
CA LYS A 215 29.24 -11.26 6.42
C LYS A 215 29.82 -11.17 5.01
N GLU A 216 29.57 -10.06 4.30
CA GLU A 216 30.12 -9.87 2.97
C GLU A 216 31.65 -9.73 2.99
N ALA A 217 32.16 -9.04 4.01
CA ALA A 217 33.60 -8.94 4.21
C ALA A 217 34.28 -10.32 4.41
N MET A 218 33.58 -11.28 5.01
CA MET A 218 34.09 -12.65 5.18
C MET A 218 34.03 -13.48 3.91
N THR A 219 33.05 -13.23 3.04
CA THR A 219 32.80 -14.06 1.85
C THR A 219 33.53 -13.58 0.60
N THR A 220 34.05 -12.36 0.62
CA THR A 220 34.71 -11.75 -0.54
C THR A 220 36.20 -12.00 -0.51
N ASP A 221 36.76 -12.83 -1.40
CA ASP A 221 38.19 -13.12 -1.54
C ASP A 221 39.08 -11.87 -1.69
N ARG A 222 38.49 -10.77 -2.16
CA ARG A 222 39.17 -9.49 -2.34
C ARG A 222 39.52 -8.77 -1.02
N LEU A 223 38.80 -9.09 0.06
CA LEU A 223 39.03 -8.51 1.37
C LEU A 223 40.11 -9.24 2.18
N ASN A 224 40.25 -10.53 1.94
CA ASN A 224 41.22 -11.35 2.65
C ASN A 224 42.68 -10.93 2.40
N SER A 225 42.96 -10.18 1.32
CA SER A 225 44.32 -9.68 1.02
C SER A 225 44.64 -8.32 1.63
N ILE A 226 43.69 -7.60 2.21
CA ILE A 226 43.87 -6.20 2.69
C ILE A 226 43.39 -6.00 4.09
N THR A 227 42.41 -6.69 4.57
CA THR A 227 41.94 -6.60 5.95
C THR A 227 42.54 -7.71 6.77
N LEU A 228 43.56 -7.36 7.53
CA LEU A 228 44.05 -8.05 8.74
C LEU A 228 42.95 -8.04 9.83
N LEU A 229 41.68 -8.32 9.48
CA LEU A 229 40.69 -8.66 10.47
C LEU A 229 40.98 -10.11 10.86
N ASP A 230 41.62 -10.26 11.98
CA ASP A 230 41.79 -11.50 12.70
C ASP A 230 40.41 -12.19 12.77
N GLU A 231 40.35 -13.47 12.42
CA GLU A 231 39.11 -14.27 12.40
C GLU A 231 38.38 -14.17 13.74
N ASP A 232 39.13 -14.11 14.83
CA ASP A 232 38.58 -13.92 16.18
C ASP A 232 37.84 -12.57 16.32
N LYS A 233 38.39 -11.51 15.74
CA LYS A 233 37.77 -10.18 15.80
C LYS A 233 36.50 -10.11 14.97
N VAL A 234 36.47 -10.76 13.82
CA VAL A 234 35.27 -10.84 12.96
C VAL A 234 34.17 -11.61 13.67
N THR A 235 34.50 -12.75 14.24
CA THR A 235 33.56 -13.57 15.02
C THR A 235 32.99 -12.79 16.20
N PHE A 236 33.85 -12.03 16.92
CA PHE A 236 33.41 -11.18 17.99
C PHE A 236 32.45 -10.06 17.53
N LEU A 237 32.77 -9.37 16.42
CA LEU A 237 31.93 -8.33 15.85
C LEU A 237 30.56 -8.88 15.40
N LEU A 238 30.53 -10.06 14.78
CA LEU A 238 29.28 -10.73 14.40
C LEU A 238 28.42 -11.04 15.62
N ALA A 239 29.05 -11.60 16.67
CA ALA A 239 28.34 -11.92 17.91
C ALA A 239 27.81 -10.65 18.60
N ASP A 240 28.58 -9.57 18.61
CA ASP A 240 28.21 -8.30 19.23
C ASP A 240 27.07 -7.61 18.47
N PHE A 241 27.16 -7.52 17.14
CA PHE A 241 26.09 -6.98 16.32
C PHE A 241 24.79 -7.82 16.38
N ASN A 242 24.91 -9.15 16.42
CA ASN A 242 23.74 -10.02 16.55
C ASN A 242 23.05 -9.84 17.90
N ARG A 243 23.83 -9.79 18.99
CA ARG A 243 23.31 -9.52 20.35
C ARG A 243 22.55 -8.19 20.40
N ASP A 244 23.15 -7.14 19.85
CA ASP A 244 22.55 -5.81 19.87
C ASP A 244 21.32 -5.76 18.93
N TYR A 245 21.37 -6.42 17.79
CA TYR A 245 20.22 -6.59 16.90
C TYR A 245 19.04 -7.22 17.64
N GLU A 246 19.22 -8.38 18.26
CA GLU A 246 18.18 -9.08 19.02
C GLU A 246 17.61 -8.22 20.16
N LYS A 247 18.49 -7.53 20.88
CA LYS A 247 18.10 -6.61 21.96
C LYS A 247 17.18 -5.50 21.45
N TYR A 248 17.57 -4.81 20.38
CA TYR A 248 16.80 -3.68 19.87
C TYR A 248 15.54 -4.14 19.11
N MET A 249 15.57 -5.31 18.47
CA MET A 249 14.37 -5.94 17.93
C MET A 249 13.35 -6.24 19.01
N LYS A 250 13.78 -6.85 20.10
CA LYS A 250 12.91 -7.11 21.26
C LYS A 250 12.33 -5.81 21.82
N MET A 251 13.13 -4.78 22.00
CA MET A 251 12.64 -3.47 22.46
C MET A 251 11.61 -2.85 21.50
N ALA A 252 11.81 -2.98 20.20
CA ALA A 252 10.85 -2.52 19.19
C ALA A 252 9.51 -3.26 19.33
N ILE A 253 9.55 -4.59 19.43
CA ILE A 253 8.36 -5.44 19.58
C ILE A 253 7.64 -5.14 20.89
N ASP A 254 8.35 -5.06 22.00
CA ASP A 254 7.78 -4.78 23.33
C ASP A 254 7.11 -3.39 23.38
N SER A 255 7.56 -2.45 22.55
CA SER A 255 6.95 -1.10 22.47
C SER A 255 5.69 -1.04 21.59
N MET A 256 5.43 -2.05 20.76
CA MET A 256 4.30 -2.05 19.80
C MET A 256 2.93 -1.94 20.47
N PRO A 257 2.62 -2.66 21.57
CA PRO A 257 1.32 -2.56 22.20
C PRO A 257 0.96 -1.14 22.65
N GLU A 258 1.93 -0.35 23.08
CA GLU A 258 1.70 1.04 23.48
C GLU A 258 1.52 1.96 22.27
N LEU A 259 2.29 1.76 21.22
CA LEU A 259 2.12 2.50 19.96
C LEU A 259 0.74 2.22 19.36
N MET A 260 0.31 0.97 19.37
CA MET A 260 -0.96 0.55 18.80
C MET A 260 -2.17 1.04 19.61
N LYS A 261 -2.06 1.20 20.92
CA LYS A 261 -3.14 1.79 21.74
C LYS A 261 -3.49 3.23 21.36
N ARG A 262 -2.55 3.94 20.74
CA ARG A 262 -2.74 5.33 20.30
C ARG A 262 -3.34 5.44 18.90
N VAL A 263 -3.42 4.33 18.19
CA VAL A 263 -3.97 4.24 16.84
C VAL A 263 -5.28 3.45 16.92
N ASP A 264 -6.39 4.15 16.93
CA ASP A 264 -7.72 3.51 16.84
C ASP A 264 -7.97 3.15 15.37
N ASP A 265 -7.61 1.93 15.00
CA ASP A 265 -7.70 1.47 13.62
C ASP A 265 -8.18 0.01 13.53
N CYS A 266 -8.97 -0.28 12.49
CA CYS A 266 -9.54 -1.60 12.23
C CYS A 266 -8.51 -2.68 11.88
N CYS A 267 -7.29 -2.28 11.52
CA CYS A 267 -6.19 -3.18 11.21
C CYS A 267 -5.45 -3.67 12.46
N ILE A 268 -5.73 -3.06 13.60
CA ILE A 268 -5.13 -3.46 14.87
C ILE A 268 -6.00 -4.55 15.49
N VAL A 269 -5.37 -5.65 15.85
CA VAL A 269 -6.04 -6.70 16.60
C VAL A 269 -6.29 -6.14 18.00
N CYS A 270 -7.54 -5.81 18.33
CA CYS A 270 -7.92 -5.48 19.70
C CYS A 270 -7.46 -6.63 20.59
N SER A 271 -6.54 -6.37 21.51
CA SER A 271 -6.24 -7.32 22.58
C SER A 271 -7.58 -7.60 23.26
N GLN A 272 -8.06 -8.83 23.15
CA GLN A 272 -9.26 -9.24 23.86
C GLN A 272 -9.07 -8.78 25.30
N SER A 273 -9.96 -7.94 25.78
CA SER A 273 -10.04 -7.60 27.20
C SER A 273 -10.00 -8.93 27.92
N ARG A 274 -8.97 -9.15 28.72
CA ARG A 274 -8.93 -10.30 29.62
C ARG A 274 -10.19 -10.20 30.46
N TYR A 275 -11.17 -11.00 30.13
CA TYR A 275 -12.26 -11.27 31.04
C TYR A 275 -11.59 -11.87 32.28
N THR A 276 -11.36 -11.07 33.28
CA THR A 276 -11.15 -11.52 34.65
C THR A 276 -12.43 -12.19 35.03
N ILE A 277 -12.51 -13.52 34.82
CA ILE A 277 -13.54 -14.34 35.44
C ILE A 277 -13.27 -14.17 36.92
N GLY A 278 -14.12 -13.36 37.56
CA GLY A 278 -14.14 -13.26 38.98
C GLY A 278 -14.39 -14.69 39.54
N ARG A 279 -13.40 -15.21 40.24
CA ARG A 279 -13.64 -16.42 41.03
C ARG A 279 -14.69 -16.10 42.11
N PRO A 280 -15.67 -16.99 42.32
CA PRO A 280 -16.62 -16.86 43.39
C PRO A 280 -15.96 -16.91 44.77
#